data_3e2a608b868a9d2f64308c41f8638e3e
#
_entry.id   3e2a608b868a9d2f64308c41f8638e3e
#
_cell.length_a   1.000
_cell.length_b   1.000
_cell.length_c   1.000
_cell.angle_alpha   90.00
_cell.angle_beta   90.00
_cell.angle_gamma   90.00
#
_symmetry.space_group_name_H-M   'P 1'
#
loop_
_entity.id
_entity.type
_entity.pdbx_description
1 polymer ?
#
loop_
_entity_poly.entity_id
_entity_poly.type
_entity_poly.pdbx_seq_one_letter_code
_entity_poly.pdbx_strand_id
1 'polypeptide(L)'
;MRDADGRQFDVEIQQDTEGASPKRARYHSGWMDRNTLNAGQDFDELLETHVIFITRDDVLGYGLPIYHIGRKIEEVGADFQDESHIIYVNSGRQDDTELGRLMQDFHCKDADSIHSEILAKRVYELKETQEGVDFMCREMDEIYKEGAKRGKTEGIAEGIAAGEL
;
A
#
# COMPACT_ATOMS: atom_id res chain seq x y z
N MET A 1 -4.29 -4.49 -7.44
CA MET A 1 -4.11 -5.90 -7.88
C MET A 1 -5.45 -6.63 -7.79
N ARG A 2 -5.62 -7.75 -8.53
CA ARG A 2 -6.80 -8.64 -8.38
C ARG A 2 -6.33 -10.07 -8.16
N ASP A 3 -7.04 -10.81 -7.33
CA ASP A 3 -6.83 -12.26 -7.19
C ASP A 3 -7.70 -13.08 -8.15
N ALA A 4 -7.63 -14.42 -8.03
CA ALA A 4 -8.38 -15.34 -8.87
C ALA A 4 -9.91 -15.30 -8.61
N ASP A 5 -10.33 -14.84 -7.44
CA ASP A 5 -11.74 -14.73 -7.03
C ASP A 5 -12.33 -13.36 -7.40
N GLY A 6 -11.53 -12.47 -7.99
CA GLY A 6 -11.95 -11.13 -8.42
C GLY A 6 -11.81 -10.06 -7.35
N ARG A 7 -11.39 -10.39 -6.12
CA ARG A 7 -11.17 -9.41 -5.04
C ARG A 7 -10.05 -8.44 -5.41
N GLN A 8 -10.20 -7.19 -5.04
CA GLN A 8 -9.24 -6.14 -5.33
C GLN A 8 -8.39 -5.80 -4.12
N PHE A 9 -7.10 -5.61 -4.36
CA PHE A 9 -6.13 -5.26 -3.32
C PHE A 9 -5.38 -3.99 -3.70
N ASP A 10 -5.28 -3.07 -2.76
CA ASP A 10 -4.39 -1.92 -2.78
C ASP A 10 -3.41 -2.08 -1.61
N VAL A 11 -2.12 -2.22 -1.91
CA VAL A 11 -1.08 -2.47 -0.90
C VAL A 11 -0.13 -1.28 -0.87
N GLU A 12 -0.15 -0.58 0.24
CA GLU A 12 0.65 0.60 0.51
C GLU A 12 1.73 0.31 1.56
N ILE A 13 3.00 0.43 1.18
CA ILE A 13 4.13 0.28 2.10
C ILE A 13 4.58 1.69 2.50
N GLN A 14 4.45 2.02 3.79
CA GLN A 14 4.74 3.34 4.32
C GLN A 14 5.89 3.29 5.34
N GLN A 15 6.96 4.03 5.04
CA GLN A 15 8.09 4.19 5.96
C GLN A 15 7.76 5.15 7.11
N ASP A 16 6.89 6.13 6.86
CA ASP A 16 6.47 7.15 7.82
C ASP A 16 5.00 6.95 8.24
N THR A 17 4.71 7.21 9.50
CA THR A 17 3.36 7.09 10.07
C THR A 17 2.36 8.09 9.47
N GLU A 18 2.82 9.27 9.06
CA GLU A 18 1.99 10.32 8.44
C GLU A 18 1.31 9.84 7.15
N GLY A 19 1.97 8.96 6.39
CA GLY A 19 1.44 8.38 5.16
C GLY A 19 0.32 7.36 5.34
N ALA A 20 -0.01 6.92 6.56
CA ALA A 20 -0.94 5.82 6.82
C ALA A 20 -2.15 6.23 7.68
N SER A 21 -2.63 7.46 7.55
CA SER A 21 -3.77 7.92 8.34
C SER A 21 -5.07 7.16 8.00
N PRO A 22 -6.01 6.97 8.97
CA PRO A 22 -7.30 6.34 8.72
C PRO A 22 -8.13 7.05 7.63
N LYS A 23 -7.97 8.37 7.49
CA LYS A 23 -8.65 9.13 6.41
C LYS A 23 -8.08 8.79 5.04
N ARG A 24 -6.76 8.55 4.94
CA ARG A 24 -6.12 8.13 3.70
C ARG A 24 -6.58 6.73 3.31
N ALA A 25 -6.66 5.79 4.25
CA ALA A 25 -7.17 4.45 4.00
C ALA A 25 -8.61 4.50 3.44
N ARG A 26 -9.48 5.31 4.04
CA ARG A 26 -10.84 5.53 3.52
C ARG A 26 -10.84 6.14 2.11
N TYR A 27 -9.92 7.06 1.82
CA TYR A 27 -9.79 7.65 0.49
C TYR A 27 -9.41 6.61 -0.56
N HIS A 28 -8.45 5.73 -0.25
CA HIS A 28 -8.05 4.62 -1.12
C HIS A 28 -9.21 3.66 -1.40
N SER A 29 -10.01 3.28 -0.37
CA SER A 29 -11.22 2.46 -0.58
C SER A 29 -12.17 3.10 -1.60
N GLY A 30 -12.53 4.37 -1.41
CA GLY A 30 -13.45 5.06 -2.32
C GLY A 30 -12.86 5.25 -3.73
N TRP A 31 -11.54 5.34 -3.84
CA TRP A 31 -10.89 5.44 -5.14
C TRP A 31 -10.89 4.11 -5.90
N MET A 32 -10.74 2.98 -5.19
CA MET A 32 -10.89 1.65 -5.75
C MET A 32 -12.30 1.44 -6.30
N ASP A 33 -13.34 1.76 -5.52
CA ASP A 33 -14.74 1.66 -5.90
C ASP A 33 -15.04 2.46 -7.19
N ARG A 34 -14.59 3.71 -7.22
CA ARG A 34 -14.75 4.59 -8.38
C ARG A 34 -14.14 4.02 -9.66
N ASN A 35 -13.03 3.31 -9.56
CA ASN A 35 -12.33 2.76 -10.71
C ASN A 35 -12.85 1.37 -11.12
N THR A 36 -13.78 0.81 -10.37
CA THR A 36 -14.36 -0.52 -10.62
C THR A 36 -15.59 -0.44 -11.49
N LEU A 37 -16.48 0.52 -11.23
CA LEU A 37 -17.74 0.67 -11.95
C LEU A 37 -17.63 1.64 -13.13
N ASN A 38 -18.26 1.25 -14.24
CA ASN A 38 -18.51 2.12 -15.37
C ASN A 38 -19.88 2.84 -15.20
N ALA A 39 -20.07 3.91 -15.97
CA ALA A 39 -21.32 4.62 -15.97
C ALA A 39 -22.49 3.70 -16.38
N GLY A 40 -23.51 3.58 -15.53
CA GLY A 40 -24.71 2.78 -15.76
C GLY A 40 -24.67 1.35 -15.22
N GLN A 41 -23.56 0.93 -14.60
CA GLN A 41 -23.48 -0.33 -13.86
C GLN A 41 -24.18 -0.21 -12.49
N ASP A 42 -24.65 -1.36 -11.97
CA ASP A 42 -25.25 -1.43 -10.64
C ASP A 42 -24.18 -1.32 -9.55
N PHE A 43 -24.51 -0.69 -8.42
CA PHE A 43 -23.62 -0.63 -7.27
C PHE A 43 -23.38 -2.01 -6.63
N ASP A 44 -24.32 -2.94 -6.77
CA ASP A 44 -24.17 -4.33 -6.30
C ASP A 44 -23.13 -5.13 -7.11
N GLU A 45 -22.60 -4.56 -8.22
CA GLU A 45 -21.47 -5.10 -8.98
C GLU A 45 -20.08 -4.65 -8.43
N LEU A 46 -20.06 -3.83 -7.35
CA LEU A 46 -18.80 -3.52 -6.67
C LEU A 46 -18.13 -4.79 -6.19
N LEU A 47 -16.83 -4.83 -6.33
CA LEU A 47 -16.02 -5.99 -5.92
C LEU A 47 -15.59 -5.84 -4.47
N GLU A 48 -15.38 -6.97 -3.81
CA GLU A 48 -14.72 -6.97 -2.50
C GLU A 48 -13.34 -6.31 -2.59
N THR A 49 -13.10 -5.33 -1.73
CA THR A 49 -11.89 -4.50 -1.74
C THR A 49 -11.12 -4.59 -0.42
N HIS A 50 -9.79 -4.65 -0.54
CA HIS A 50 -8.87 -4.65 0.59
C HIS A 50 -7.81 -3.56 0.41
N VAL A 51 -7.82 -2.56 1.30
CA VAL A 51 -6.74 -1.58 1.41
C VAL A 51 -5.82 -2.02 2.52
N ILE A 52 -4.57 -2.34 2.21
CA ILE A 52 -3.58 -2.89 3.14
C ILE A 52 -2.46 -1.87 3.31
N PHE A 53 -2.32 -1.31 4.51
CA PHE A 53 -1.17 -0.50 4.89
C PHE A 53 -0.17 -1.36 5.65
N ILE A 54 1.03 -1.51 5.09
CA ILE A 54 2.19 -2.09 5.80
C ILE A 54 3.03 -0.92 6.28
N THR A 55 3.06 -0.70 7.59
CA THR A 55 3.72 0.44 8.20
C THR A 55 4.93 0.00 9.01
N ARG A 56 5.96 0.84 9.05
CA ARG A 56 7.15 0.57 9.84
C ARG A 56 6.85 0.49 11.34
N ASP A 57 6.03 1.41 11.82
CA ASP A 57 5.64 1.53 13.22
C ASP A 57 4.13 1.25 13.40
N ASP A 58 3.70 1.01 14.63
CA ASP A 58 2.29 0.80 14.96
C ASP A 58 1.51 2.11 14.92
N VAL A 59 0.90 2.40 13.78
CA VAL A 59 0.12 3.63 13.55
C VAL A 59 -1.10 3.73 14.46
N LEU A 60 -1.72 2.60 14.81
CA LEU A 60 -2.93 2.56 15.63
C LEU A 60 -2.63 2.49 17.14
N GLY A 61 -1.41 2.11 17.52
CA GLY A 61 -0.90 2.24 18.88
C GLY A 61 -1.39 1.20 19.88
N TYR A 62 -2.02 0.10 19.45
CA TYR A 62 -2.50 -0.96 20.35
C TYR A 62 -1.51 -2.12 20.52
N GLY A 63 -0.35 -2.08 19.88
CA GLY A 63 0.72 -3.07 20.00
C GLY A 63 0.47 -4.39 19.26
N LEU A 64 -0.51 -4.46 18.34
CA LEU A 64 -0.81 -5.68 17.59
C LEU A 64 0.01 -5.76 16.29
N PRO A 65 0.28 -6.97 15.79
CA PRO A 65 0.96 -7.16 14.50
C PRO A 65 0.08 -6.82 13.31
N ILE A 66 -1.24 -6.95 13.45
CA ILE A 66 -2.22 -6.70 12.39
C ILE A 66 -3.54 -6.19 12.98
N TYR A 67 -4.20 -5.32 12.23
CA TYR A 67 -5.51 -4.77 12.57
C TYR A 67 -6.42 -4.92 11.36
N HIS A 68 -7.61 -5.46 11.60
CA HIS A 68 -8.69 -5.54 10.61
C HIS A 68 -9.75 -4.51 10.97
N ILE A 69 -10.03 -3.61 10.05
CA ILE A 69 -10.99 -2.53 10.22
C ILE A 69 -12.14 -2.77 9.24
N GLY A 70 -13.33 -2.89 9.79
CA GLY A 70 -14.59 -3.02 9.06
C GLY A 70 -15.62 -2.03 9.59
N ARG A 71 -16.75 -1.96 8.93
CA ARG A 71 -17.91 -1.16 9.35
C ARG A 71 -18.91 -2.00 10.11
N LYS A 72 -19.58 -1.40 11.10
CA LYS A 72 -20.59 -2.05 11.93
C LYS A 72 -21.88 -1.25 11.98
N ILE A 73 -22.98 -1.94 12.15
CA ILE A 73 -24.28 -1.37 12.51
C ILE A 73 -24.25 -1.19 14.03
N GLU A 74 -24.16 0.05 14.50
CA GLU A 74 -23.91 0.36 15.93
C GLU A 74 -25.03 -0.18 16.84
N GLU A 75 -26.30 -0.11 16.42
CA GLU A 75 -27.46 -0.49 17.21
C GLU A 75 -27.52 -2.00 17.54
N VAL A 76 -26.94 -2.84 16.70
CA VAL A 76 -27.00 -4.31 16.84
C VAL A 76 -25.63 -4.96 16.94
N GLY A 77 -24.53 -4.21 16.71
CA GLY A 77 -23.17 -4.70 16.74
C GLY A 77 -22.80 -5.69 15.61
N ALA A 78 -23.66 -5.80 14.60
CA ALA A 78 -23.43 -6.67 13.44
C ALA A 78 -22.53 -5.99 12.42
N ASP A 79 -21.83 -6.79 11.61
CA ASP A 79 -21.03 -6.27 10.50
C ASP A 79 -21.97 -5.70 9.40
N PHE A 80 -21.54 -4.59 8.79
CA PHE A 80 -22.31 -3.91 7.75
C PHE A 80 -22.32 -4.66 6.41
N GLN A 81 -21.34 -5.54 6.20
CA GLN A 81 -21.22 -6.45 5.05
C GLN A 81 -21.16 -5.71 3.70
N ASP A 82 -20.42 -4.61 3.66
CA ASP A 82 -20.21 -3.81 2.45
C ASP A 82 -18.96 -4.24 1.65
N GLU A 83 -18.35 -5.36 2.04
CA GLU A 83 -17.19 -5.97 1.37
C GLU A 83 -15.98 -5.02 1.19
N SER A 84 -15.92 -3.95 1.99
CA SER A 84 -14.81 -3.00 2.00
C SER A 84 -13.97 -3.16 3.27
N HIS A 85 -12.74 -3.60 3.11
CA HIS A 85 -11.84 -3.94 4.20
C HIS A 85 -10.61 -3.03 4.22
N ILE A 86 -10.21 -2.60 5.41
CA ILE A 86 -8.96 -1.90 5.63
C ILE A 86 -8.12 -2.74 6.60
N ILE A 87 -6.86 -2.97 6.26
CA ILE A 87 -5.94 -3.77 7.06
C ILE A 87 -4.69 -2.92 7.34
N TYR A 88 -4.28 -2.86 8.60
CA TYR A 88 -2.99 -2.30 8.99
C TYR A 88 -2.08 -3.42 9.48
N VAL A 89 -0.86 -3.47 8.95
CA VAL A 89 0.17 -4.40 9.35
C VAL A 89 1.35 -3.63 9.93
N ASN A 90 1.72 -3.95 11.16
CA ASN A 90 2.87 -3.38 11.83
C ASN A 90 4.12 -4.20 11.50
N SER A 91 4.95 -3.72 10.56
CA SER A 91 6.15 -4.44 10.14
C SER A 91 7.30 -4.39 11.16
N GLY A 92 7.17 -3.57 12.20
CA GLY A 92 8.08 -3.59 13.34
C GLY A 92 7.93 -4.84 14.22
N ARG A 93 6.81 -5.57 14.09
CA ARG A 93 6.58 -6.86 14.76
C ARG A 93 7.12 -7.99 13.89
N GLN A 94 8.29 -8.47 14.25
CA GLN A 94 9.06 -9.49 13.53
C GLN A 94 9.24 -10.74 14.40
N ASP A 95 8.14 -11.27 14.89
CA ASP A 95 8.12 -12.50 15.69
C ASP A 95 8.20 -13.76 14.80
N ASP A 96 8.19 -14.95 15.43
CA ASP A 96 8.33 -16.23 14.73
C ASP A 96 7.01 -16.78 14.14
N THR A 97 6.00 -15.92 13.98
CA THR A 97 4.78 -16.23 13.23
C THR A 97 5.03 -16.11 11.71
N GLU A 98 4.14 -16.67 10.89
CA GLU A 98 4.22 -16.52 9.43
C GLU A 98 4.22 -15.05 9.01
N LEU A 99 3.34 -14.24 9.64
CA LEU A 99 3.29 -12.80 9.39
C LEU A 99 4.58 -12.11 9.87
N GLY A 100 5.08 -12.45 11.05
CA GLY A 100 6.31 -11.89 11.59
C GLY A 100 7.52 -12.19 10.70
N ARG A 101 7.65 -13.42 10.19
CA ARG A 101 8.69 -13.80 9.21
C ARG A 101 8.55 -13.03 7.90
N LEU A 102 7.33 -12.89 7.39
CA LEU A 102 7.08 -12.04 6.20
C LEU A 102 7.51 -10.59 6.44
N MET A 103 7.26 -10.04 7.62
CA MET A 103 7.72 -8.70 7.97
C MET A 103 9.24 -8.63 8.11
N GLN A 104 9.91 -9.67 8.61
CA GLN A 104 11.37 -9.76 8.57
C GLN A 104 11.88 -9.70 7.12
N ASP A 105 11.27 -10.45 6.21
CA ASP A 105 11.64 -10.48 4.80
C ASP A 105 11.55 -9.09 4.14
N PHE A 106 10.54 -8.28 4.46
CA PHE A 106 10.44 -6.89 3.95
C PHE A 106 11.55 -5.97 4.44
N HIS A 107 12.19 -6.30 5.56
CA HIS A 107 13.35 -5.57 6.08
C HIS A 107 14.69 -6.15 5.59
N CYS A 108 14.68 -7.35 4.97
CA CYS A 108 15.88 -7.99 4.44
C CYS A 108 16.40 -7.29 3.19
N LYS A 109 17.73 -7.14 3.12
CA LYS A 109 18.43 -6.59 1.96
C LYS A 109 19.03 -7.67 1.06
N ASP A 110 19.24 -8.84 1.62
CA ASP A 110 19.94 -9.97 1.02
C ASP A 110 18.93 -11.08 0.68
N ALA A 111 18.90 -11.51 -0.57
CA ALA A 111 17.98 -12.54 -1.05
C ALA A 111 18.15 -13.88 -0.32
N ASP A 112 19.39 -14.25 0.03
CA ASP A 112 19.68 -15.50 0.72
C ASP A 112 19.17 -15.55 2.16
N SER A 113 18.85 -14.40 2.75
CA SER A 113 18.31 -14.26 4.11
C SER A 113 16.78 -14.15 4.17
N ILE A 114 16.10 -14.17 3.02
CA ILE A 114 14.65 -14.09 2.91
C ILE A 114 14.02 -15.48 3.09
N HIS A 115 13.02 -15.60 3.98
CA HIS A 115 12.33 -16.86 4.27
C HIS A 115 11.34 -17.25 3.15
N SER A 116 10.66 -16.28 2.55
CA SER A 116 9.73 -16.50 1.46
C SER A 116 10.47 -16.76 0.16
N GLU A 117 10.38 -17.98 -0.37
CA GLU A 117 11.01 -18.37 -1.64
C GLU A 117 10.60 -17.45 -2.80
N ILE A 118 9.34 -17.02 -2.82
CA ILE A 118 8.79 -16.13 -3.87
C ILE A 118 9.46 -14.76 -3.79
N LEU A 119 9.59 -14.19 -2.58
CA LEU A 119 10.25 -12.90 -2.38
C LEU A 119 11.76 -13.01 -2.60
N ALA A 120 12.41 -14.05 -2.08
CA ALA A 120 13.83 -14.31 -2.29
C ALA A 120 14.18 -14.35 -3.78
N LYS A 121 13.42 -15.15 -4.55
CA LYS A 121 13.57 -15.24 -6.00
C LYS A 121 13.41 -13.87 -6.67
N ARG A 122 12.38 -13.11 -6.31
CA ARG A 122 12.12 -11.79 -6.91
C ARG A 122 13.19 -10.77 -6.55
N VAL A 123 13.66 -10.78 -5.30
CA VAL A 123 14.77 -9.90 -4.87
C VAL A 123 16.06 -10.27 -5.60
N TYR A 124 16.36 -11.56 -5.73
CA TYR A 124 17.51 -12.03 -6.51
C TYR A 124 17.43 -11.57 -7.97
N GLU A 125 16.29 -11.80 -8.64
CA GLU A 125 16.08 -11.36 -10.02
C GLU A 125 16.33 -9.87 -10.20
N LEU A 126 15.87 -9.03 -9.27
CA LEU A 126 15.96 -7.58 -9.37
C LEU A 126 17.34 -7.02 -9.01
N LYS A 127 18.04 -7.64 -8.05
CA LYS A 127 19.29 -7.08 -7.49
C LYS A 127 20.55 -7.76 -8.00
N GLU A 128 20.48 -9.06 -8.31
CA GLU A 128 21.65 -9.87 -8.62
C GLU A 128 21.77 -10.21 -10.12
N THR A 129 20.71 -9.95 -10.92
CA THR A 129 20.79 -10.12 -12.37
C THR A 129 21.04 -8.79 -13.06
N GLN A 130 21.79 -8.80 -14.17
CA GLN A 130 22.06 -7.59 -14.95
C GLN A 130 20.76 -6.96 -15.47
N GLU A 131 19.81 -7.78 -15.94
CA GLU A 131 18.50 -7.31 -16.42
C GLU A 131 17.70 -6.63 -15.32
N GLY A 132 17.72 -7.18 -14.10
CA GLY A 132 17.04 -6.63 -12.93
C GLY A 132 17.65 -5.30 -12.50
N VAL A 133 18.97 -5.22 -12.45
CA VAL A 133 19.70 -3.97 -12.13
C VAL A 133 19.38 -2.89 -13.17
N ASP A 134 19.44 -3.23 -14.46
CA ASP A 134 19.14 -2.29 -15.54
C ASP A 134 17.66 -1.84 -15.52
N PHE A 135 16.75 -2.74 -15.14
CA PHE A 135 15.33 -2.41 -14.93
C PHE A 135 15.17 -1.42 -13.77
N MET A 136 15.74 -1.72 -12.60
CA MET A 136 15.67 -0.85 -11.43
C MET A 136 16.28 0.53 -11.69
N CYS A 137 17.39 0.61 -12.41
CA CYS A 137 18.01 1.89 -12.77
C CYS A 137 17.07 2.74 -13.63
N ARG A 138 16.39 2.14 -14.61
CA ARG A 138 15.42 2.86 -15.46
C ARG A 138 14.23 3.37 -14.67
N GLU A 139 13.66 2.53 -13.80
CA GLU A 139 12.54 2.92 -12.94
C GLU A 139 12.92 4.07 -12.00
N MET A 140 14.11 4.00 -11.39
CA MET A 140 14.62 5.09 -10.54
C MET A 140 14.83 6.39 -11.32
N ASP A 141 15.34 6.31 -12.55
CA ASP A 141 15.51 7.47 -13.42
C ASP A 141 14.15 8.10 -13.79
N GLU A 142 13.13 7.30 -14.04
CA GLU A 142 11.77 7.78 -14.31
C GLU A 142 11.17 8.48 -13.09
N ILE A 143 11.24 7.85 -11.91
CA ILE A 143 10.80 8.45 -10.65
C ILE A 143 11.50 9.78 -10.39
N TYR A 144 12.82 9.83 -10.60
CA TYR A 144 13.59 11.06 -10.44
C TYR A 144 13.13 12.17 -11.40
N LYS A 145 12.90 11.84 -12.68
CA LYS A 145 12.40 12.80 -13.69
C LYS A 145 10.99 13.30 -13.35
N GLU A 146 10.11 12.42 -12.92
CA GLU A 146 8.77 12.79 -12.47
C GLU A 146 8.81 13.70 -11.23
N GLY A 147 9.60 13.34 -10.23
CA GLY A 147 9.79 14.14 -9.02
C GLY A 147 10.34 15.53 -9.33
N ALA A 148 11.34 15.62 -10.21
CA ALA A 148 11.90 16.90 -10.64
C ALA A 148 10.89 17.77 -11.41
N LYS A 149 10.08 17.15 -12.30
CA LYS A 149 9.01 17.83 -13.03
C LYS A 149 7.92 18.34 -12.09
N ARG A 150 7.50 17.52 -11.13
CA ARG A 150 6.50 17.88 -10.13
C ARG A 150 6.98 19.03 -9.24
N GLY A 151 8.18 18.93 -8.68
CA GLY A 151 8.76 19.99 -7.85
C GLY A 151 8.92 21.30 -8.59
N LYS A 152 9.28 21.27 -9.89
CA LYS A 152 9.31 22.47 -10.72
C LYS A 152 7.93 23.10 -10.91
N THR A 153 6.90 22.29 -11.13
CA THR A 153 5.52 22.76 -11.31
C THR A 153 4.97 23.37 -10.00
N GLU A 154 5.21 22.70 -8.89
CA GLU A 154 4.80 23.16 -7.56
C GLU A 154 5.52 24.47 -7.20
N GLY A 155 6.84 24.55 -7.40
CA GLY A 155 7.61 25.78 -7.15
C GLY A 155 7.18 26.98 -8.01
N ILE A 156 6.81 26.76 -9.28
CA ILE A 156 6.24 27.81 -10.12
C ILE A 156 4.88 28.29 -9.59
N ALA A 157 4.02 27.34 -9.19
CA ALA A 157 2.70 27.65 -8.65
C ALA A 157 2.79 28.45 -7.34
N GLU A 158 3.71 28.05 -6.45
CA GLU A 158 3.99 28.78 -5.21
C GLU A 158 4.57 30.17 -5.46
N GLY A 159 5.51 30.32 -6.41
CA GLY A 159 6.08 31.62 -6.80
C GLY A 159 5.04 32.57 -7.38
N ILE A 160 4.12 32.09 -8.22
CA ILE A 160 2.99 32.87 -8.72
C ILE A 160 2.06 33.29 -7.57
N ALA A 161 1.76 32.38 -6.64
CA ALA A 161 0.89 32.65 -5.48
C ALA A 161 1.52 33.67 -4.53
N ALA A 162 2.84 33.65 -4.38
CA ALA A 162 3.60 34.63 -3.58
C ALA A 162 3.77 35.98 -4.25
N GLY A 163 3.43 36.15 -5.57
CA GLY A 163 3.56 37.36 -6.32
C GLY A 163 5.00 37.70 -6.73
N GLU A 164 5.86 36.69 -6.82
CA GLU A 164 7.28 36.84 -7.17
C GLU A 164 7.58 36.63 -8.67
N LEU A 165 6.53 36.37 -9.47
CA LEU A 165 6.62 36.20 -10.95
C LEU A 165 5.67 37.12 -11.68
#